data_fe8ea6893c0c82f11d46fdb5812a78c0
#
_entry.id   fe8ea6893c0c82f11d46fdb5812a78c0
#
_cell.length_a   1.000
_cell.length_b   1.000
_cell.length_c   1.000
_cell.angle_alpha   90.00
_cell.angle_beta   90.00
_cell.angle_gamma   90.00
#
_symmetry.space_group_name_H-M   'P 1'
#
loop_
_entity.id
_entity.type
_entity.pdbx_description
1 polymer ?
#
loop_
_entity_poly.entity_id
_entity_poly.type
_entity_poly.pdbx_seq_one_letter_code
_entity_poly.pdbx_strand_id
1 'polypeptide(L)'
;MTSLSRRTILATAFAAFMGAAMAAPAAHAGDMRIAFGDLPGIESIQTLAAIERAKERGVNVELIILNDEDLATQAIVGGQADVGIGAPYTLIQKVGVPIRIFAQISTLRFFPVVNGEFYKTWKDLDGQDVAVQARGSGTEAVMLLMAKNNGITLGTVSYVPGSEVRRNALIQGTLKASIVDAANRRALEAEAPGKFIVLPVENLSATDEAVFATADYLKNNATDVDILVEELMNTGREITANPAVAVELRNKYKLLPDLGAEADAEIAEYYKETAEAGSLALNGGGADAAADDFAFFSLAGQIEGDAAALKVEDFWDVSALDRATAKLGKK
;
A
#
# COMPACT_ATOMS: atom_id res chain seq x y z
N MET A 1 -1.52 -93.01 -6.47
CA MET A 1 -0.98 -93.82 -5.33
C MET A 1 -0.28 -92.83 -4.42
N THR A 2 -0.80 -92.73 -3.20
CA THR A 2 -0.16 -92.34 -1.94
C THR A 2 0.40 -90.93 -1.83
N SER A 3 -0.21 -89.97 -1.14
CA SER A 3 -0.64 -89.92 0.27
C SER A 3 0.44 -89.36 1.20
N LEU A 4 -0.04 -88.44 2.05
CA LEU A 4 0.47 -88.01 3.37
C LEU A 4 1.51 -86.89 3.37
N SER A 5 1.48 -85.96 4.26
CA SER A 5 0.61 -85.58 5.36
C SER A 5 1.34 -84.47 6.14
N ARG A 6 0.61 -83.43 6.52
CA ARG A 6 0.64 -82.68 7.80
C ARG A 6 1.99 -82.45 8.53
N ARG A 7 2.32 -81.24 8.90
CA ARG A 7 2.12 -80.72 10.26
C ARG A 7 2.56 -79.25 10.39
N THR A 8 1.65 -78.47 10.79
CA THR A 8 1.63 -77.26 11.55
C THR A 8 2.87 -77.01 12.43
N ILE A 9 3.49 -75.85 12.26
CA ILE A 9 4.18 -75.17 13.39
C ILE A 9 3.75 -73.69 13.35
N LEU A 10 3.01 -73.27 14.39
CA LEU A 10 2.79 -71.82 14.74
C LEU A 10 4.13 -71.31 15.17
N ALA A 11 4.57 -70.22 14.52
CA ALA A 11 5.58 -69.30 15.05
C ALA A 11 4.97 -67.91 15.10
N THR A 12 4.67 -67.50 16.29
CA THR A 12 4.24 -66.13 16.69
C THR A 12 5.36 -65.18 16.40
N ALA A 13 5.26 -64.40 15.32
CA ALA A 13 6.11 -63.25 15.11
C ALA A 13 5.39 -62.00 15.60
N PHE A 14 5.87 -61.45 16.71
CA PHE A 14 5.51 -60.20 17.28
C PHE A 14 6.06 -59.10 16.33
N ALA A 15 5.25 -58.56 15.46
CA ALA A 15 5.61 -57.42 14.62
C ALA A 15 5.50 -56.16 15.46
N ALA A 16 6.64 -55.63 15.86
CA ALA A 16 6.75 -54.28 16.41
C ALA A 16 6.36 -53.28 15.32
N PHE A 17 5.17 -52.73 15.45
CA PHE A 17 4.75 -51.55 14.66
C PHE A 17 5.51 -50.32 15.20
N MET A 18 6.68 -50.03 14.64
CA MET A 18 7.29 -48.72 14.76
C MET A 18 6.40 -47.73 14.00
N GLY A 19 5.62 -46.94 14.73
CA GLY A 19 4.92 -45.78 14.21
C GLY A 19 5.94 -44.80 13.68
N ALA A 20 6.21 -44.83 12.37
CA ALA A 20 6.79 -43.71 11.68
C ALA A 20 5.74 -42.56 11.78
N ALA A 21 5.95 -41.63 12.66
CA ALA A 21 5.28 -40.34 12.60
C ALA A 21 5.65 -39.75 11.22
N MET A 22 4.74 -39.91 10.25
CA MET A 22 4.80 -39.08 9.04
C MET A 22 4.70 -37.66 9.51
N ALA A 23 5.82 -36.92 9.53
CA ALA A 23 5.80 -35.49 9.54
C ALA A 23 4.96 -35.11 8.31
N ALA A 24 3.75 -34.61 8.55
CA ALA A 24 2.97 -33.97 7.50
C ALA A 24 3.93 -32.95 6.84
N PRO A 25 4.08 -32.98 5.50
CA PRO A 25 4.81 -31.91 4.86
C PRO A 25 4.18 -30.61 5.36
N ALA A 26 5.00 -29.70 5.90
CA ALA A 26 4.56 -28.33 6.13
C ALA A 26 3.92 -27.89 4.81
N ALA A 27 2.65 -27.56 4.84
CA ALA A 27 2.01 -26.95 3.68
C ALA A 27 2.94 -25.82 3.28
N HIS A 28 3.53 -25.90 2.10
CA HIS A 28 4.22 -24.76 1.52
C HIS A 28 3.11 -23.75 1.37
N ALA A 29 3.16 -22.70 2.20
CA ALA A 29 2.40 -21.49 1.93
C ALA A 29 2.70 -21.15 0.48
N GLY A 30 1.68 -21.04 -0.35
CA GLY A 30 1.85 -20.62 -1.74
C GLY A 30 2.52 -19.26 -1.77
N ASP A 31 3.15 -18.91 -2.88
CA ASP A 31 3.75 -17.61 -3.06
C ASP A 31 2.74 -16.50 -2.72
N MET A 32 3.13 -15.54 -1.87
CA MET A 32 2.34 -14.33 -1.63
C MET A 32 2.51 -13.41 -2.84
N ARG A 33 1.52 -13.36 -3.72
CA ARG A 33 1.55 -12.49 -4.90
C ARG A 33 1.04 -11.11 -4.49
N ILE A 34 1.91 -10.10 -4.52
CA ILE A 34 1.59 -8.72 -4.14
C ILE A 34 1.39 -7.89 -5.39
N ALA A 35 0.17 -7.40 -5.61
CA ALA A 35 -0.16 -6.43 -6.65
C ALA A 35 0.12 -5.02 -6.14
N PHE A 36 1.11 -4.36 -6.72
CA PHE A 36 1.45 -2.97 -6.41
C PHE A 36 0.71 -2.04 -7.37
N GLY A 37 -0.16 -1.20 -6.84
CA GLY A 37 -1.10 -0.37 -7.61
C GLY A 37 -0.53 0.96 -8.09
N ASP A 38 0.77 1.17 -7.99
CA ASP A 38 1.45 2.38 -8.48
C ASP A 38 2.79 2.05 -9.14
N LEU A 39 3.41 3.05 -9.77
CA LEU A 39 4.81 2.97 -10.21
C LEU A 39 5.71 3.16 -8.99
N PRO A 40 6.56 2.19 -8.64
CA PRO A 40 7.45 2.33 -7.50
C PRO A 40 8.42 3.50 -7.70
N GLY A 41 8.44 4.41 -6.73
CA GLY A 41 9.31 5.56 -6.66
C GLY A 41 10.06 5.63 -5.32
N ILE A 42 10.64 6.78 -5.02
CA ILE A 42 11.39 7.04 -3.79
C ILE A 42 10.51 6.75 -2.55
N GLU A 43 9.23 7.10 -2.61
CA GLU A 43 8.21 6.88 -1.56
C GLU A 43 7.99 5.40 -1.25
N SER A 44 8.22 4.53 -2.22
CA SER A 44 7.97 3.09 -2.10
C SER A 44 9.10 2.33 -1.37
N ILE A 45 10.24 2.95 -1.08
CA ILE A 45 11.42 2.27 -0.49
C ILE A 45 11.06 1.59 0.84
N GLN A 46 10.26 2.21 1.70
CA GLN A 46 9.80 1.60 2.95
C GLN A 46 9.10 0.27 2.70
N THR A 47 8.13 0.28 1.81
CA THR A 47 7.28 -0.88 1.48
C THR A 47 8.09 -1.98 0.81
N LEU A 48 8.90 -1.62 -0.19
CA LEU A 48 9.76 -2.57 -0.89
C LEU A 48 10.79 -3.20 0.05
N ALA A 49 11.39 -2.42 0.95
CA ALA A 49 12.33 -2.94 1.94
C ALA A 49 11.65 -3.87 2.96
N ALA A 50 10.42 -3.56 3.38
CA ALA A 50 9.65 -4.42 4.26
C ALA A 50 9.31 -5.77 3.59
N ILE A 51 8.99 -5.76 2.30
CA ILE A 51 8.79 -6.97 1.50
C ILE A 51 10.08 -7.82 1.44
N GLU A 52 11.23 -7.20 1.18
CA GLU A 52 12.50 -7.93 1.15
C GLU A 52 12.88 -8.51 2.54
N ARG A 53 12.58 -7.80 3.62
CA ARG A 53 12.73 -8.32 4.99
C ARG A 53 11.79 -9.48 5.28
N ALA A 54 10.55 -9.43 4.79
CA ALA A 54 9.63 -10.55 4.91
C ALA A 54 10.15 -11.79 4.16
N LYS A 55 10.77 -11.61 2.99
CA LYS A 55 11.47 -12.70 2.27
C LYS A 55 12.63 -13.28 3.08
N GLU A 56 13.44 -12.43 3.72
CA GLU A 56 14.53 -12.89 4.62
C GLU A 56 13.98 -13.73 5.79
N ARG A 57 12.72 -13.55 6.17
CA ARG A 57 12.02 -14.32 7.22
C ARG A 57 11.26 -15.54 6.68
N GLY A 58 11.39 -15.85 5.41
CA GLY A 58 10.86 -17.05 4.78
C GLY A 58 9.51 -16.90 4.08
N VAL A 59 8.96 -15.70 3.97
CA VAL A 59 7.78 -15.45 3.14
C VAL A 59 8.22 -15.46 1.67
N ASN A 60 7.62 -16.32 0.86
CA ASN A 60 7.90 -16.33 -0.57
C ASN A 60 7.01 -15.28 -1.25
N VAL A 61 7.59 -14.17 -1.72
CA VAL A 61 6.84 -13.04 -2.29
C VAL A 61 7.16 -12.87 -3.77
N GLU A 62 6.12 -12.82 -4.59
CA GLU A 62 6.13 -12.34 -5.97
C GLU A 62 5.53 -10.93 -6.02
N LEU A 63 6.28 -9.94 -6.50
CA LEU A 63 5.81 -8.57 -6.65
C LEU A 63 5.36 -8.33 -8.10
N ILE A 64 4.11 -7.89 -8.28
CA ILE A 64 3.47 -7.60 -9.56
C ILE A 64 3.18 -6.11 -9.62
N ILE A 65 3.88 -5.38 -10.49
CA ILE A 65 3.65 -3.93 -10.68
C ILE A 65 2.55 -3.74 -11.72
N LEU A 66 1.45 -3.10 -11.33
CA LEU A 66 0.26 -2.90 -12.18
C LEU A 66 0.04 -1.44 -12.57
N ASN A 67 0.74 -0.50 -11.97
CA ASN A 67 0.70 0.95 -12.25
C ASN A 67 -0.69 1.59 -12.11
N ASP A 68 -1.65 0.89 -11.47
CA ASP A 68 -3.04 1.33 -11.33
C ASP A 68 -3.71 0.61 -10.16
N GLU A 69 -4.32 1.37 -9.24
CA GLU A 69 -4.93 0.83 -8.02
C GLU A 69 -6.20 0.00 -8.32
N ASP A 70 -6.96 0.38 -9.35
CA ASP A 70 -8.13 -0.39 -9.79
C ASP A 70 -7.68 -1.77 -10.31
N LEU A 71 -6.57 -1.83 -11.07
CA LEU A 71 -6.01 -3.10 -11.56
C LEU A 71 -5.49 -3.95 -10.41
N ALA A 72 -4.85 -3.36 -9.41
CA ALA A 72 -4.40 -4.10 -8.22
C ALA A 72 -5.59 -4.74 -7.49
N THR A 73 -6.68 -3.98 -7.28
CA THR A 73 -7.88 -4.51 -6.66
C THR A 73 -8.56 -5.58 -7.53
N GLN A 74 -8.64 -5.38 -8.84
CA GLN A 74 -9.18 -6.38 -9.76
C GLN A 74 -8.35 -7.67 -9.74
N ALA A 75 -7.03 -7.59 -9.63
CA ALA A 75 -6.14 -8.76 -9.51
C ALA A 75 -6.45 -9.56 -8.24
N ILE A 76 -6.76 -8.90 -7.11
CA ILE A 76 -7.20 -9.57 -5.88
C ILE A 76 -8.56 -10.24 -6.06
N VAL A 77 -9.54 -9.53 -6.61
CA VAL A 77 -10.89 -10.07 -6.86
C VAL A 77 -10.85 -11.25 -7.82
N GLY A 78 -10.01 -11.18 -8.84
CA GLY A 78 -9.82 -12.23 -9.85
C GLY A 78 -8.92 -13.38 -9.41
N GLY A 79 -8.32 -13.33 -8.21
CA GLY A 79 -7.40 -14.36 -7.71
C GLY A 79 -6.05 -14.42 -8.46
N GLN A 80 -5.70 -13.34 -9.16
CA GLN A 80 -4.42 -13.19 -9.85
C GLN A 80 -3.32 -12.69 -8.91
N ALA A 81 -3.69 -12.01 -7.83
CA ALA A 81 -2.83 -11.63 -6.72
C ALA A 81 -3.53 -11.94 -5.39
N ASP A 82 -2.78 -11.94 -4.32
CA ASP A 82 -3.22 -12.33 -2.98
C ASP A 82 -3.31 -11.12 -2.05
N VAL A 83 -2.36 -10.18 -2.19
CA VAL A 83 -2.25 -8.95 -1.43
C VAL A 83 -2.19 -7.78 -2.41
N GLY A 84 -2.93 -6.71 -2.14
CA GLY A 84 -2.88 -5.46 -2.89
C GLY A 84 -2.23 -4.35 -2.08
N ILE A 85 -1.60 -3.40 -2.76
CA ILE A 85 -1.10 -2.15 -2.21
C ILE A 85 -1.77 -0.99 -2.94
N GLY A 86 -2.34 -0.05 -2.18
CA GLY A 86 -3.09 1.12 -2.65
C GLY A 86 -4.17 1.54 -1.66
N ALA A 87 -5.15 2.34 -2.10
CA ALA A 87 -6.26 2.84 -1.28
C ALA A 87 -7.62 2.23 -1.70
N PRO A 88 -7.99 1.02 -1.25
CA PRO A 88 -9.11 0.24 -1.81
C PRO A 88 -10.51 0.69 -1.36
N TYR A 89 -10.67 1.79 -0.63
CA TYR A 89 -11.93 2.17 0.02
C TYR A 89 -13.14 2.22 -0.92
N THR A 90 -12.97 2.87 -2.07
CA THR A 90 -14.04 2.98 -3.09
C THR A 90 -14.47 1.60 -3.61
N LEU A 91 -13.53 0.68 -3.73
CA LEU A 91 -13.77 -0.64 -4.33
C LEU A 91 -14.31 -1.64 -3.33
N ILE A 92 -13.92 -1.56 -2.05
CA ILE A 92 -14.45 -2.44 -0.99
C ILE A 92 -15.98 -2.43 -0.96
N GLN A 93 -16.60 -1.27 -1.12
CA GLN A 93 -18.08 -1.17 -1.15
C GLN A 93 -18.71 -1.70 -2.44
N LYS A 94 -17.97 -1.71 -3.55
CA LYS A 94 -18.53 -2.03 -4.89
C LYS A 94 -18.31 -3.47 -5.30
N VAL A 95 -17.30 -4.15 -4.76
CA VAL A 95 -17.02 -5.53 -5.11
C VAL A 95 -17.78 -6.50 -4.22
N GLY A 96 -18.23 -7.61 -4.79
CA GLY A 96 -18.94 -8.65 -4.04
C GLY A 96 -18.04 -9.58 -3.23
N VAL A 97 -16.72 -9.34 -3.22
CA VAL A 97 -15.71 -10.13 -2.49
C VAL A 97 -15.31 -9.36 -1.22
N PRO A 98 -15.26 -10.01 -0.05
CA PRO A 98 -14.92 -9.34 1.20
C PRO A 98 -13.41 -9.02 1.26
N ILE A 99 -13.02 -7.91 0.67
CA ILE A 99 -11.69 -7.33 0.78
C ILE A 99 -11.58 -6.62 2.12
N ARG A 100 -10.42 -6.73 2.77
CA ARG A 100 -10.09 -6.06 4.03
C ARG A 100 -8.72 -5.43 3.96
N ILE A 101 -8.62 -4.20 4.40
CA ILE A 101 -7.35 -3.55 4.72
C ILE A 101 -6.83 -4.19 5.99
N PHE A 102 -5.55 -4.51 6.05
CA PHE A 102 -4.95 -5.13 7.23
C PHE A 102 -3.74 -4.39 7.80
N ALA A 103 -3.20 -3.39 7.05
CA ALA A 103 -2.29 -2.40 7.60
C ALA A 103 -2.26 -1.15 6.71
N GLN A 104 -2.10 0.02 7.35
CA GLN A 104 -1.76 1.28 6.72
C GLN A 104 -0.24 1.38 6.58
N ILE A 105 0.24 1.87 5.45
CA ILE A 105 1.65 2.15 5.19
C ILE A 105 1.95 3.62 5.49
N SER A 106 1.16 4.53 4.91
CA SER A 106 1.36 5.97 4.99
C SER A 106 0.05 6.75 5.00
N THR A 107 0.13 8.01 5.41
CA THR A 107 -0.96 8.98 5.30
C THR A 107 -0.73 9.94 4.14
N LEU A 108 -1.81 10.46 3.58
CA LEU A 108 -1.81 11.34 2.41
C LEU A 108 -0.89 12.55 2.60
N ARG A 109 0.03 12.70 1.65
CA ARG A 109 0.95 13.82 1.60
C ARG A 109 1.17 14.27 0.16
N PHE A 110 0.08 14.75 -0.43
CA PHE A 110 0.07 15.22 -1.80
C PHE A 110 -0.14 16.73 -1.91
N PHE A 111 0.40 17.29 -2.96
CA PHE A 111 0.45 18.71 -3.22
C PHE A 111 -0.23 19.03 -4.54
N PRO A 112 -1.43 19.62 -4.53
CA PRO A 112 -2.04 20.17 -5.73
C PRO A 112 -1.15 21.29 -6.28
N VAL A 113 -0.77 21.14 -7.55
CA VAL A 113 0.15 22.06 -8.23
C VAL A 113 -0.50 22.60 -9.49
N VAL A 114 -0.39 23.92 -9.68
CA VAL A 114 -0.90 24.60 -10.86
C VAL A 114 0.21 25.42 -11.54
N ASN A 115 0.13 25.58 -12.85
CA ASN A 115 0.98 26.51 -13.56
C ASN A 115 0.51 27.94 -13.27
N GLY A 116 1.36 28.74 -12.60
CA GLY A 116 1.07 30.08 -12.13
C GLY A 116 0.81 31.12 -13.23
N GLU A 117 1.09 30.81 -14.50
CA GLU A 117 0.69 31.63 -15.63
C GLU A 117 -0.83 31.57 -15.88
N PHE A 118 -1.49 30.47 -15.52
CA PHE A 118 -2.91 30.24 -15.78
C PHE A 118 -3.75 30.34 -14.51
N TYR A 119 -3.27 29.74 -13.39
CA TYR A 119 -4.03 29.57 -12.16
C TYR A 119 -3.20 29.99 -10.95
N LYS A 120 -3.83 30.57 -9.91
CA LYS A 120 -3.16 31.01 -8.69
C LYS A 120 -3.87 30.55 -7.42
N THR A 121 -5.15 30.21 -7.53
CA THR A 121 -6.02 29.84 -6.41
C THR A 121 -6.90 28.68 -6.81
N TRP A 122 -7.54 28.04 -5.83
CA TRP A 122 -8.55 27.03 -6.09
C TRP A 122 -9.70 27.54 -6.96
N LYS A 123 -10.10 28.81 -6.82
CA LYS A 123 -11.18 29.43 -7.60
C LYS A 123 -10.89 29.45 -9.10
N ASP A 124 -9.63 29.55 -9.47
CA ASP A 124 -9.23 29.58 -10.88
C ASP A 124 -9.39 28.20 -11.56
N LEU A 125 -9.58 27.15 -10.76
CA LEU A 125 -9.82 25.77 -11.25
C LEU A 125 -11.30 25.46 -11.52
N ASP A 126 -12.21 26.42 -11.31
CA ASP A 126 -13.63 26.19 -11.63
C ASP A 126 -13.82 25.92 -13.12
N GLY A 127 -14.38 24.75 -13.45
CA GLY A 127 -14.55 24.27 -14.83
C GLY A 127 -13.25 23.84 -15.54
N GLN A 128 -12.10 23.80 -14.86
CA GLN A 128 -10.80 23.47 -15.46
C GLN A 128 -10.45 22.00 -15.30
N ASP A 129 -9.71 21.48 -16.29
CA ASP A 129 -9.24 20.11 -16.30
C ASP A 129 -8.07 19.91 -15.35
N VAL A 130 -8.04 18.76 -14.67
CA VAL A 130 -6.97 18.36 -13.75
C VAL A 130 -6.56 16.91 -14.01
N ALA A 131 -5.34 16.56 -13.58
CA ALA A 131 -4.87 15.19 -13.63
C ALA A 131 -4.57 14.66 -12.23
N VAL A 132 -4.98 13.42 -11.95
CA VAL A 132 -4.78 12.68 -10.69
C VAL A 132 -4.21 11.30 -11.00
N GLN A 133 -3.87 10.50 -9.97
CA GLN A 133 -3.28 9.17 -10.11
C GLN A 133 -4.22 8.19 -10.80
N ALA A 134 -5.33 7.88 -10.15
CA ALA A 134 -6.29 6.88 -10.58
C ALA A 134 -7.68 7.22 -10.03
N ARG A 135 -8.68 6.54 -10.57
CA ARG A 135 -10.05 6.62 -10.04
C ARG A 135 -10.09 5.95 -8.66
N GLY A 136 -10.67 6.63 -7.68
CA GLY A 136 -10.77 6.12 -6.32
C GLY A 136 -9.48 6.27 -5.50
N SER A 137 -8.43 6.87 -6.06
CA SER A 137 -7.19 7.13 -5.35
C SER A 137 -7.27 8.28 -4.35
N GLY A 138 -6.32 8.31 -3.40
CA GLY A 138 -6.20 9.43 -2.46
C GLY A 138 -5.97 10.77 -3.15
N THR A 139 -5.26 10.79 -4.28
CA THR A 139 -5.05 12.02 -5.07
C THR A 139 -6.34 12.56 -5.68
N GLU A 140 -7.20 11.68 -6.19
CA GLU A 140 -8.55 12.09 -6.65
C GLU A 140 -9.38 12.63 -5.49
N ALA A 141 -9.37 11.92 -4.35
CA ALA A 141 -10.11 12.33 -3.17
C ALA A 141 -9.70 13.72 -2.67
N VAL A 142 -8.37 14.01 -2.61
CA VAL A 142 -7.86 15.34 -2.25
C VAL A 142 -8.40 16.41 -3.21
N MET A 143 -8.28 16.19 -4.51
CA MET A 143 -8.72 17.19 -5.51
C MET A 143 -10.23 17.44 -5.44
N LEU A 144 -11.04 16.40 -5.29
CA LEU A 144 -12.50 16.50 -5.18
C LEU A 144 -12.91 17.19 -3.86
N LEU A 145 -12.26 16.83 -2.75
CA LEU A 145 -12.53 17.43 -1.45
C LEU A 145 -12.18 18.93 -1.45
N MET A 146 -11.01 19.29 -1.99
CA MET A 146 -10.60 20.70 -2.06
C MET A 146 -11.48 21.51 -3.01
N ALA A 147 -11.90 20.92 -4.14
CA ALA A 147 -12.87 21.55 -5.03
C ALA A 147 -14.19 21.83 -4.31
N LYS A 148 -14.73 20.86 -3.59
CA LYS A 148 -15.95 20.99 -2.78
C LYS A 148 -15.80 22.07 -1.70
N ASN A 149 -14.70 22.07 -0.94
CA ASN A 149 -14.44 23.05 0.14
C ASN A 149 -14.33 24.47 -0.39
N ASN A 150 -13.83 24.63 -1.62
CA ASN A 150 -13.73 25.93 -2.28
C ASN A 150 -14.97 26.29 -3.09
N GLY A 151 -16.01 25.46 -3.14
CA GLY A 151 -17.25 25.71 -3.85
C GLY A 151 -17.06 25.84 -5.36
N ILE A 152 -16.21 25.01 -5.95
CA ILE A 152 -15.94 24.92 -7.38
C ILE A 152 -16.26 23.52 -7.92
N THR A 153 -16.42 23.42 -9.22
CA THR A 153 -16.57 22.13 -9.94
C THR A 153 -15.41 22.00 -10.91
N LEU A 154 -14.63 20.93 -10.79
CA LEU A 154 -13.56 20.63 -11.73
C LEU A 154 -14.16 20.27 -13.10
N GLY A 155 -13.42 20.56 -14.17
CA GLY A 155 -13.74 20.09 -15.51
C GLY A 155 -13.50 18.58 -15.66
N THR A 156 -12.69 18.18 -16.63
CA THR A 156 -12.31 16.78 -16.80
C THR A 156 -11.27 16.38 -15.74
N VAL A 157 -11.54 15.31 -14.99
CA VAL A 157 -10.52 14.65 -14.15
C VAL A 157 -9.90 13.53 -14.98
N SER A 158 -8.64 13.68 -15.33
CA SER A 158 -7.86 12.70 -16.10
C SER A 158 -7.02 11.84 -15.18
N TYR A 159 -6.87 10.57 -15.51
CA TYR A 159 -6.11 9.60 -14.73
C TYR A 159 -4.75 9.37 -15.38
N VAL A 160 -3.68 9.79 -14.68
CA VAL A 160 -2.29 9.72 -15.14
C VAL A 160 -1.44 9.13 -14.03
N PRO A 161 -1.21 7.81 -14.03
CA PRO A 161 -0.39 7.12 -13.04
C PRO A 161 1.05 7.65 -13.00
N GLY A 162 1.65 7.65 -11.80
CA GLY A 162 3.01 8.13 -11.55
C GLY A 162 3.09 9.65 -11.33
N SER A 163 3.58 10.05 -10.17
CA SER A 163 3.76 11.46 -9.81
C SER A 163 4.80 12.14 -10.69
N GLU A 164 5.86 11.42 -11.06
CA GLU A 164 6.90 11.88 -11.98
C GLU A 164 6.38 12.07 -13.40
N VAL A 165 5.42 11.24 -13.84
CA VAL A 165 4.77 11.39 -15.15
C VAL A 165 3.96 12.69 -15.18
N ARG A 166 3.18 12.95 -14.12
CA ARG A 166 2.40 14.17 -13.97
C ARG A 166 3.29 15.41 -13.84
N ARG A 167 4.42 15.32 -13.09
CA ARG A 167 5.44 16.37 -13.04
C ARG A 167 5.97 16.71 -14.43
N ASN A 168 6.41 15.72 -15.18
CA ASN A 168 6.95 15.93 -16.53
C ASN A 168 5.93 16.56 -17.47
N ALA A 169 4.66 16.16 -17.38
CA ALA A 169 3.58 16.75 -18.16
C ALA A 169 3.29 18.21 -17.77
N LEU A 170 3.42 18.58 -16.48
CA LEU A 170 3.35 19.98 -16.02
C LEU A 170 4.49 20.82 -16.59
N ILE A 171 5.75 20.32 -16.56
CA ILE A 171 6.92 21.01 -17.10
C ILE A 171 6.76 21.25 -18.59
N GLN A 172 6.31 20.24 -19.34
CA GLN A 172 6.06 20.30 -20.79
C GLN A 172 4.84 21.17 -21.16
N GLY A 173 3.99 21.52 -20.16
CA GLY A 173 2.79 22.33 -20.37
C GLY A 173 1.60 21.57 -20.96
N THR A 174 1.67 20.24 -21.06
CA THR A 174 0.54 19.38 -21.47
C THR A 174 -0.49 19.27 -20.37
N LEU A 175 -0.09 19.36 -19.10
CA LEU A 175 -0.94 19.60 -17.95
C LEU A 175 -0.73 21.02 -17.41
N LYS A 176 -1.80 21.65 -16.94
CA LYS A 176 -1.75 22.96 -16.28
C LYS A 176 -2.06 22.89 -14.81
N ALA A 177 -2.76 21.84 -14.38
CA ALA A 177 -3.10 21.56 -13.00
C ALA A 177 -3.02 20.05 -12.74
N SER A 178 -2.41 19.67 -11.63
CA SER A 178 -2.29 18.27 -11.19
C SER A 178 -2.03 18.21 -9.69
N ILE A 179 -1.75 17.02 -9.19
CA ILE A 179 -1.37 16.76 -7.82
C ILE A 179 -0.15 15.83 -7.82
N VAL A 180 0.86 16.13 -7.01
CA VAL A 180 2.13 15.39 -6.96
C VAL A 180 2.55 15.15 -5.50
N ASP A 181 3.42 14.19 -5.29
CA ASP A 181 4.06 13.93 -3.99
C ASP A 181 5.12 15.00 -3.62
N ALA A 182 5.71 14.86 -2.45
CA ALA A 182 6.71 15.81 -1.93
C ALA A 182 7.99 15.85 -2.76
N ALA A 183 8.48 14.69 -3.26
CA ALA A 183 9.68 14.62 -4.07
C ALA A 183 9.49 15.35 -5.41
N ASN A 184 8.39 15.06 -6.08
CA ASN A 184 8.05 15.66 -7.37
C ASN A 184 7.68 17.15 -7.23
N ARG A 185 7.11 17.59 -6.10
CA ARG A 185 6.93 19.01 -5.79
C ARG A 185 8.27 19.74 -5.71
N ARG A 186 9.27 19.17 -5.01
CA ARG A 186 10.62 19.77 -4.94
C ARG A 186 11.29 19.81 -6.30
N ALA A 187 11.18 18.73 -7.07
CA ALA A 187 11.73 18.68 -8.41
C ALA A 187 11.12 19.75 -9.34
N LEU A 188 9.81 20.00 -9.26
CA LEU A 188 9.16 21.11 -9.99
C LEU A 188 9.77 22.47 -9.64
N GLU A 189 9.98 22.75 -8.34
CA GLU A 189 10.57 24.03 -7.90
C GLU A 189 12.03 24.14 -8.35
N ALA A 190 12.80 23.05 -8.33
CA ALA A 190 14.19 23.04 -8.77
C ALA A 190 14.33 23.20 -10.30
N GLU A 191 13.49 22.56 -11.08
CA GLU A 191 13.54 22.57 -12.55
C GLU A 191 12.93 23.84 -13.16
N ALA A 192 11.92 24.41 -12.50
CA ALA A 192 11.21 25.60 -13.00
C ALA A 192 10.83 26.56 -11.85
N PRO A 193 11.83 27.22 -11.21
CA PRO A 193 11.62 28.05 -10.04
C PRO A 193 10.55 29.15 -10.28
N GLY A 194 9.57 29.20 -9.39
CA GLY A 194 8.49 30.20 -9.42
C GLY A 194 7.46 30.03 -10.52
N LYS A 195 7.57 29.00 -11.38
CA LYS A 195 6.59 28.75 -12.44
C LYS A 195 5.31 28.08 -11.91
N PHE A 196 5.46 27.24 -10.90
CA PHE A 196 4.36 26.47 -10.35
C PHE A 196 3.97 27.00 -8.97
N ILE A 197 2.67 26.89 -8.67
CA ILE A 197 2.10 27.27 -7.38
C ILE A 197 1.49 26.02 -6.75
N VAL A 198 1.86 25.76 -5.50
CA VAL A 198 1.21 24.75 -4.67
C VAL A 198 -0.04 25.36 -4.06
N LEU A 199 -1.20 24.80 -4.35
CA LEU A 199 -2.45 25.23 -3.74
C LEU A 199 -2.56 24.69 -2.30
N PRO A 200 -3.11 25.45 -1.36
CA PRO A 200 -3.22 25.04 0.03
C PRO A 200 -4.16 23.82 0.17
N VAL A 201 -3.76 22.86 0.98
CA VAL A 201 -4.55 21.68 1.37
C VAL A 201 -4.73 21.75 2.88
N GLU A 202 -5.96 21.62 3.33
CA GLU A 202 -6.27 21.55 4.76
C GLU A 202 -6.05 20.12 5.27
N ASN A 203 -5.80 20.00 6.57
CA ASN A 203 -5.41 18.78 7.30
C ASN A 203 -5.97 17.46 6.73
N LEU A 204 -5.09 16.63 6.27
CA LEU A 204 -5.40 15.28 5.77
C LEU A 204 -4.64 14.24 6.60
N SER A 205 -5.38 13.45 7.37
CA SER A 205 -4.84 12.30 8.13
C SER A 205 -5.22 10.96 7.50
N ALA A 206 -5.93 10.98 6.38
CA ALA A 206 -6.40 9.77 5.71
C ALA A 206 -5.24 8.94 5.14
N THR A 207 -5.51 7.65 4.98
CA THR A 207 -4.59 6.69 4.39
C THR A 207 -4.25 7.07 2.95
N ASP A 208 -2.95 7.08 2.65
CA ASP A 208 -2.42 7.14 1.29
C ASP A 208 -2.28 5.73 0.73
N GLU A 209 -1.38 4.96 1.31
CA GLU A 209 -1.18 3.56 0.95
C GLU A 209 -1.52 2.63 2.11
N ALA A 210 -2.20 1.54 1.76
CA ALA A 210 -2.53 0.44 2.64
C ALA A 210 -2.24 -0.91 1.97
N VAL A 211 -2.10 -1.95 2.76
CA VAL A 211 -2.12 -3.33 2.29
C VAL A 211 -3.48 -3.94 2.55
N PHE A 212 -4.00 -4.64 1.54
CA PHE A 212 -5.32 -5.26 1.60
C PHE A 212 -5.33 -6.63 0.93
N ALA A 213 -6.26 -7.48 1.35
CA ALA A 213 -6.45 -8.82 0.81
C ALA A 213 -7.89 -9.28 1.00
N THR A 214 -8.25 -10.45 0.49
CA THR A 214 -9.53 -11.06 0.84
C THR A 214 -9.50 -11.57 2.28
N ALA A 215 -10.65 -11.53 2.98
CA ALA A 215 -10.77 -12.05 4.35
C ALA A 215 -10.36 -13.54 4.44
N ASP A 216 -10.65 -14.32 3.42
CA ASP A 216 -10.25 -15.74 3.35
C ASP A 216 -8.74 -15.90 3.24
N TYR A 217 -8.07 -15.06 2.44
CA TYR A 217 -6.61 -15.07 2.36
C TYR A 217 -5.97 -14.75 3.71
N LEU A 218 -6.40 -13.66 4.37
CA LEU A 218 -5.90 -13.25 5.68
C LEU A 218 -6.02 -14.36 6.73
N LYS A 219 -7.16 -15.05 6.73
CA LYS A 219 -7.42 -16.17 7.65
C LYS A 219 -6.51 -17.36 7.37
N ASN A 220 -6.32 -17.72 6.10
CA ASN A 220 -5.61 -18.94 5.71
C ASN A 220 -4.09 -18.78 5.70
N ASN A 221 -3.57 -17.53 5.62
CA ASN A 221 -2.14 -17.23 5.51
C ASN A 221 -1.66 -16.31 6.67
N ALA A 222 -2.28 -16.42 7.84
CA ALA A 222 -2.04 -15.51 8.97
C ALA A 222 -0.57 -15.38 9.36
N THR A 223 0.23 -16.45 9.27
CA THR A 223 1.66 -16.41 9.61
C THR A 223 2.46 -15.49 8.69
N ASP A 224 2.25 -15.58 7.38
CA ASP A 224 2.97 -14.78 6.40
C ASP A 224 2.49 -13.31 6.42
N VAL A 225 1.18 -13.12 6.64
CA VAL A 225 0.57 -11.80 6.85
C VAL A 225 1.15 -11.12 8.10
N ASP A 226 1.30 -11.85 9.21
CA ASP A 226 1.90 -11.32 10.45
C ASP A 226 3.34 -10.88 10.21
N ILE A 227 4.13 -11.67 9.48
CA ILE A 227 5.51 -11.34 9.14
C ILE A 227 5.56 -10.05 8.31
N LEU A 228 4.71 -9.93 7.29
CA LEU A 228 4.65 -8.74 6.44
C LEU A 228 4.27 -7.50 7.25
N VAL A 229 3.24 -7.58 8.09
CA VAL A 229 2.82 -6.46 8.95
C VAL A 229 3.91 -6.06 9.94
N GLU A 230 4.57 -7.01 10.58
CA GLU A 230 5.71 -6.73 11.47
C GLU A 230 6.82 -5.98 10.75
N GLU A 231 7.18 -6.40 9.53
CA GLU A 231 8.26 -5.75 8.77
C GLU A 231 7.85 -4.37 8.23
N LEU A 232 6.60 -4.17 7.84
CA LEU A 232 6.09 -2.83 7.50
C LEU A 232 6.21 -1.88 8.69
N MET A 233 5.78 -2.30 9.88
CA MET A 233 5.89 -1.50 11.11
C MET A 233 7.35 -1.25 11.50
N ASN A 234 8.20 -2.28 11.48
CA ASN A 234 9.61 -2.17 11.85
C ASN A 234 10.36 -1.22 10.91
N THR A 235 10.18 -1.38 9.60
CA THR A 235 10.84 -0.56 8.58
C THR A 235 10.41 0.90 8.71
N GLY A 236 9.12 1.18 8.87
CA GLY A 236 8.62 2.53 9.10
C GLY A 236 9.18 3.17 10.38
N ARG A 237 9.25 2.42 11.47
CA ARG A 237 9.82 2.87 12.76
C ARG A 237 11.32 3.17 12.66
N GLU A 238 12.09 2.32 11.97
CA GLU A 238 13.53 2.53 11.76
C GLU A 238 13.79 3.77 10.91
N ILE A 239 13.10 3.91 9.79
CA ILE A 239 13.22 5.08 8.90
C ILE A 239 12.81 6.36 9.64
N THR A 240 11.72 6.34 10.42
CA THR A 240 11.29 7.51 11.20
C THR A 240 12.33 7.90 12.26
N ALA A 241 12.96 6.91 12.91
CA ALA A 241 14.00 7.16 13.90
C ALA A 241 15.33 7.66 13.27
N ASN A 242 15.64 7.19 12.06
CA ASN A 242 16.82 7.58 11.30
C ASN A 242 16.51 7.54 9.79
N PRO A 243 16.14 8.65 9.15
CA PRO A 243 15.79 8.70 7.73
C PRO A 243 16.89 8.19 6.77
N ALA A 244 18.19 8.26 7.17
CA ALA A 244 19.29 7.73 6.36
C ALA A 244 19.19 6.21 6.13
N VAL A 245 18.48 5.49 6.98
CA VAL A 245 18.23 4.04 6.82
C VAL A 245 17.52 3.72 5.50
N ALA A 246 16.70 4.64 4.96
CA ALA A 246 16.06 4.43 3.66
C ALA A 246 17.09 4.24 2.54
N VAL A 247 18.16 5.05 2.54
CA VAL A 247 19.29 4.92 1.58
C VAL A 247 20.02 3.59 1.78
N GLU A 248 20.28 3.23 3.04
CA GLU A 248 20.96 1.95 3.36
C GLU A 248 20.13 0.75 2.87
N LEU A 249 18.80 0.77 3.09
CA LEU A 249 17.89 -0.29 2.64
C LEU A 249 17.79 -0.36 1.11
N ARG A 250 17.69 0.81 0.44
CA ARG A 250 17.74 0.87 -1.02
C ARG A 250 18.99 0.16 -1.54
N ASN A 251 20.15 0.50 -1.00
CA ASN A 251 21.43 -0.05 -1.45
C ASN A 251 21.58 -1.54 -1.10
N LYS A 252 21.16 -1.94 0.11
CA LYS A 252 21.19 -3.35 0.56
C LYS A 252 20.40 -4.25 -0.37
N TYR A 253 19.16 -3.85 -0.68
CA TYR A 253 18.21 -4.66 -1.45
C TYR A 253 18.20 -4.32 -2.95
N LYS A 254 19.04 -3.36 -3.38
CA LYS A 254 19.10 -2.88 -4.78
C LYS A 254 17.71 -2.44 -5.29
N LEU A 255 16.98 -1.72 -4.44
CA LEU A 255 15.67 -1.21 -4.80
C LEU A 255 15.80 -0.06 -5.79
N LEU A 256 14.83 0.07 -6.70
CA LEU A 256 14.79 1.11 -7.73
C LEU A 256 16.11 1.20 -8.51
N PRO A 257 16.51 0.12 -9.20
CA PRO A 257 17.84 0.02 -9.82
C PRO A 257 18.07 1.06 -10.92
N ASP A 258 17.01 1.61 -11.50
CA ASP A 258 17.06 2.63 -12.54
C ASP A 258 17.40 4.02 -12.01
N LEU A 259 17.31 4.24 -10.69
CA LEU A 259 17.77 5.46 -10.03
C LEU A 259 19.27 5.37 -9.73
N GLY A 260 20.06 6.31 -10.24
CA GLY A 260 21.48 6.40 -9.96
C GLY A 260 21.79 6.72 -8.48
N ALA A 261 23.09 6.72 -8.14
CA ALA A 261 23.54 7.03 -6.77
C ALA A 261 23.25 8.50 -6.39
N GLU A 262 23.06 9.38 -7.36
CA GLU A 262 22.66 10.78 -7.14
C GLU A 262 21.32 10.92 -6.48
N ALA A 263 20.44 9.92 -6.59
CA ALA A 263 19.15 9.90 -5.92
C ALA A 263 19.25 9.72 -4.39
N ASP A 264 20.38 9.27 -3.85
CA ASP A 264 20.53 9.00 -2.41
C ASP A 264 20.29 10.25 -1.55
N ALA A 265 20.72 11.42 -2.01
CA ALA A 265 20.47 12.69 -1.30
C ALA A 265 18.98 13.05 -1.28
N GLU A 266 18.28 12.83 -2.39
CA GLU A 266 16.83 13.06 -2.48
C GLU A 266 16.03 12.09 -1.63
N ILE A 267 16.42 10.82 -1.62
CA ILE A 267 15.83 9.78 -0.77
C ILE A 267 15.96 10.16 0.71
N ALA A 268 17.16 10.56 1.13
CA ALA A 268 17.40 10.97 2.52
C ALA A 268 16.53 12.19 2.92
N GLU A 269 16.39 13.19 2.05
CA GLU A 269 15.57 14.37 2.32
C GLU A 269 14.07 14.03 2.30
N TYR A 270 13.63 13.20 1.34
CA TYR A 270 12.23 12.73 1.29
C TYR A 270 11.82 12.06 2.60
N TYR A 271 12.61 11.09 3.09
CA TYR A 271 12.27 10.37 4.31
C TYR A 271 12.45 11.21 5.58
N LYS A 272 13.34 12.20 5.58
CA LYS A 272 13.43 13.18 6.65
C LYS A 272 12.14 14.02 6.74
N GLU A 273 11.69 14.59 5.63
CA GLU A 273 10.42 15.34 5.60
C GLU A 273 9.21 14.45 5.97
N THR A 274 9.22 13.18 5.55
CA THR A 274 8.16 12.21 5.83
C THR A 274 8.12 11.86 7.32
N ALA A 275 9.29 11.68 7.95
CA ALA A 275 9.41 11.46 9.39
C ALA A 275 8.98 12.68 10.21
N GLU A 276 9.42 13.90 9.80
CA GLU A 276 9.03 15.15 10.44
C GLU A 276 7.51 15.41 10.34
N ALA A 277 6.91 15.01 9.23
CA ALA A 277 5.46 15.13 9.02
C ALA A 277 4.65 14.03 9.74
N GLY A 278 5.30 12.97 10.26
CA GLY A 278 4.62 11.84 10.88
C GLY A 278 3.76 11.03 9.92
N SER A 279 4.13 10.98 8.61
CA SER A 279 3.30 10.36 7.59
C SER A 279 3.44 8.84 7.51
N LEU A 280 4.45 8.24 8.14
CA LEU A 280 4.59 6.78 8.19
C LEU A 280 3.73 6.20 9.31
N ALA A 281 2.98 5.15 9.02
CA ALA A 281 2.06 4.50 9.96
C ALA A 281 2.80 3.58 10.93
N LEU A 282 3.42 4.13 12.00
CA LEU A 282 4.29 3.40 12.93
C LEU A 282 3.61 2.24 13.67
N ASN A 283 2.28 2.27 13.73
CA ASN A 283 1.45 1.21 14.32
C ASN A 283 0.55 0.52 13.28
N GLY A 284 0.74 0.80 11.98
CA GLY A 284 -0.02 0.19 10.90
C GLY A 284 -1.48 0.64 10.80
N GLY A 285 -1.87 1.75 11.41
CA GLY A 285 -3.23 2.30 11.35
C GLY A 285 -4.22 1.62 12.28
N GLY A 286 -5.15 0.86 11.73
CA GLY A 286 -6.21 0.20 12.50
C GLY A 286 -7.47 1.06 12.64
N ALA A 287 -8.16 0.97 13.78
CA ALA A 287 -9.44 1.64 13.99
C ALA A 287 -9.34 3.18 13.92
N ASP A 288 -8.23 3.75 14.40
CA ASP A 288 -8.02 5.20 14.36
C ASP A 288 -7.90 5.69 12.90
N ALA A 289 -7.08 4.99 12.09
CA ALA A 289 -6.97 5.28 10.66
C ALA A 289 -8.30 5.09 9.92
N ALA A 290 -9.05 4.03 10.23
CA ALA A 290 -10.37 3.79 9.63
C ALA A 290 -11.34 4.95 9.88
N ALA A 291 -11.33 5.56 11.07
CA ALA A 291 -12.20 6.69 11.39
C ALA A 291 -11.85 7.94 10.56
N ASP A 292 -10.55 8.25 10.43
CA ASP A 292 -10.07 9.34 9.59
C ASP A 292 -10.41 9.11 8.10
N ASP A 293 -10.21 7.88 7.64
CA ASP A 293 -10.49 7.47 6.26
C ASP A 293 -11.99 7.57 5.93
N PHE A 294 -12.86 7.09 6.82
CA PHE A 294 -14.30 7.20 6.61
C PHE A 294 -14.75 8.67 6.50
N ALA A 295 -14.23 9.52 7.38
CA ALA A 295 -14.52 10.94 7.33
C ALA A 295 -14.04 11.56 6.01
N PHE A 296 -12.81 11.29 5.61
CA PHE A 296 -12.20 11.84 4.40
C PHE A 296 -12.85 11.34 3.12
N PHE A 297 -12.93 10.02 2.91
CA PHE A 297 -13.43 9.44 1.66
C PHE A 297 -14.94 9.63 1.49
N SER A 298 -15.73 9.69 2.58
CA SER A 298 -17.14 10.08 2.50
C SER A 298 -17.32 11.54 2.09
N LEU A 299 -16.52 12.46 2.65
CA LEU A 299 -16.54 13.87 2.25
C LEU A 299 -16.11 14.06 0.79
N ALA A 300 -15.14 13.29 0.32
CA ALA A 300 -14.71 13.28 -1.08
C ALA A 300 -15.73 12.63 -2.03
N GLY A 301 -16.76 11.95 -1.49
CA GLY A 301 -17.79 11.26 -2.29
C GLY A 301 -17.33 9.91 -2.86
N GLN A 302 -16.29 9.32 -2.30
CA GLN A 302 -15.74 8.03 -2.74
C GLN A 302 -16.28 6.84 -1.93
N ILE A 303 -16.76 7.07 -0.73
CA ILE A 303 -17.48 6.09 0.09
C ILE A 303 -18.93 6.56 0.27
N GLU A 304 -19.87 5.65 0.12
CA GLU A 304 -21.30 5.90 0.33
C GLU A 304 -21.69 5.67 1.80
N GLY A 305 -22.57 6.49 2.31
CA GLY A 305 -23.11 6.41 3.66
C GLY A 305 -22.60 7.50 4.60
N ASP A 306 -23.17 7.48 5.82
CA ASP A 306 -22.70 8.36 6.89
C ASP A 306 -21.41 7.77 7.49
N ALA A 307 -20.33 8.55 7.46
CA ALA A 307 -19.03 8.15 7.99
C ALA A 307 -19.10 7.60 9.43
N ALA A 308 -19.95 8.20 10.29
CA ALA A 308 -20.14 7.77 11.67
C ALA A 308 -20.90 6.44 11.82
N ALA A 309 -21.59 5.99 10.78
CA ALA A 309 -22.34 4.75 10.76
C ALA A 309 -21.58 3.58 10.10
N LEU A 310 -20.46 3.85 9.45
CA LEU A 310 -19.62 2.83 8.84
C LEU A 310 -18.92 2.00 9.92
N LYS A 311 -18.80 0.70 9.67
CA LYS A 311 -18.18 -0.24 10.60
C LYS A 311 -16.77 -0.57 10.15
N VAL A 312 -15.83 -0.52 11.09
CA VAL A 312 -14.42 -0.82 10.82
C VAL A 312 -14.27 -2.22 10.23
N GLU A 313 -14.97 -3.21 10.77
CA GLU A 313 -14.92 -4.61 10.33
C GLU A 313 -15.41 -4.86 8.90
N ASP A 314 -16.15 -3.93 8.32
CA ASP A 314 -16.55 -4.02 6.91
C ASP A 314 -15.42 -3.65 5.95
N PHE A 315 -14.41 -2.91 6.42
CA PHE A 315 -13.28 -2.42 5.65
C PHE A 315 -11.93 -2.96 6.11
N TRP A 316 -11.77 -3.25 7.42
CA TRP A 316 -10.52 -3.62 8.02
C TRP A 316 -10.58 -5.00 8.70
N ASP A 317 -9.45 -5.73 8.63
CA ASP A 317 -9.12 -6.84 9.55
C ASP A 317 -7.86 -6.45 10.34
N VAL A 318 -8.05 -6.05 11.59
CA VAL A 318 -6.97 -5.58 12.46
C VAL A 318 -6.23 -6.71 13.17
N SER A 319 -6.58 -7.97 12.94
CA SER A 319 -6.06 -9.12 13.69
C SER A 319 -4.53 -9.24 13.63
N ALA A 320 -3.92 -9.00 12.45
CA ALA A 320 -2.47 -9.02 12.29
C ALA A 320 -1.80 -7.84 12.98
N LEU A 321 -2.41 -6.64 12.94
CA LEU A 321 -1.94 -5.46 13.67
C LEU A 321 -1.95 -5.66 15.17
N ASP A 322 -3.00 -6.28 15.71
CA ASP A 322 -3.10 -6.59 17.15
C ASP A 322 -1.97 -7.53 17.58
N ARG A 323 -1.68 -8.58 16.80
CA ARG A 323 -0.57 -9.50 17.07
C ARG A 323 0.79 -8.81 16.95
N ALA A 324 1.00 -8.02 15.89
CA ALA A 324 2.24 -7.27 15.70
C ALA A 324 2.44 -6.24 16.82
N THR A 325 1.39 -5.52 17.22
CA THR A 325 1.44 -4.55 18.31
C THR A 325 1.73 -5.21 19.66
N ALA A 326 1.13 -6.38 19.93
CA ALA A 326 1.43 -7.15 21.13
C ALA A 326 2.91 -7.57 21.21
N LYS A 327 3.54 -7.84 20.06
CA LYS A 327 4.95 -8.25 19.96
C LYS A 327 5.92 -7.07 19.98
N LEU A 328 5.63 -6.00 19.25
CA LEU A 328 6.54 -4.89 19.00
C LEU A 328 6.32 -3.68 19.93
N GLY A 329 5.20 -3.65 20.66
CA GLY A 329 4.74 -2.49 21.40
C GLY A 329 4.14 -1.39 20.52
N LYS A 330 3.37 -0.47 21.12
CA LYS A 330 2.91 0.77 20.46
C LYS A 330 4.02 1.83 20.45
N LYS A 331 4.07 2.62 19.36
CA LYS A 331 4.92 3.81 19.22
C LYS A 331 4.05 5.06 19.23
#